data_8ddc0912198367de53c9a9d1b7cae6ad
#
_entry.id   8ddc0912198367de53c9a9d1b7cae6ad
#
_cell.length_a   1.000
_cell.length_b   1.000
_cell.length_c   1.000
_cell.angle_alpha   90.00
_cell.angle_beta   90.00
_cell.angle_gamma   90.00
#
_symmetry.space_group_name_H-M   'P 1'
#
loop_
_entity.id
_entity.type
_entity.pdbx_description
1 polymer ?
#
loop_
_entity_poly.entity_id
_entity_poly.type
_entity_poly.pdbx_seq_one_letter_code
_entity_poly.pdbx_strand_id
1 'polypeptide(L)'
;MDVLRFVLLSFVLFISVSNGMASGRYKRAPYCKTRIDLAFVIDSSRSISRNDFEKQIQFVNDIVDFLDVGSDETRVAAVSFSNHLFPQFGFNDYTTKTDVLGAINGIKHSMGDATRTYLALEHTHQTLFAPGNGERPDVVDVVVVLTDGATNPGSYDRLTGSQGKQKTQNEAAKIKERGAFIFAIGVGRGVDVNELNGISSDPDQRFTIQVSGFNELNSDEVKQMLLKRACVEIETTPAPTPAPTTTPKQKTEDCKELLADIFFVLDQSSSIKTEANFNKTLHFVTGVIDYLQVSPSETQVGALKFSDKPEMQFHLTDYTDKQEAASAVSRIKWKGGNTYLDKALRMLRTEGLNKAYGSRDDVPQIAVIITDGVSTNPYETKKELAKLHSLNYLLFAIGVGPYRDPAELARIANDPDNVFEVESPNGLQAIRESLVTRIVPRV
;
A
#
# COMPACT_ATOMS: atom_id res chain seq x y z
N MET A 1 -11.83 82.76 19.49
CA MET A 1 -11.44 82.18 18.18
C MET A 1 -10.44 81.10 18.47
N ASP A 2 -10.98 79.97 18.50
CA ASP A 2 -10.56 78.77 19.28
C ASP A 2 -9.79 77.80 18.43
N VAL A 3 -8.74 77.27 19.01
CA VAL A 3 -8.01 76.14 18.41
C VAL A 3 -7.97 75.00 19.43
N LEU A 4 -8.71 74.00 19.12
CA LEU A 4 -8.92 72.76 19.87
C LEU A 4 -7.61 71.94 19.89
N ARG A 5 -7.08 71.68 21.08
CA ARG A 5 -5.98 70.69 21.30
C ARG A 5 -6.58 69.34 21.58
N PHE A 6 -6.35 68.39 20.72
CA PHE A 6 -6.55 66.97 20.96
C PHE A 6 -5.37 66.38 21.76
N VAL A 7 -5.71 65.90 22.97
CA VAL A 7 -4.79 65.15 23.80
C VAL A 7 -5.05 63.65 23.51
N LEU A 8 -4.08 62.99 22.89
CA LEU A 8 -4.08 61.52 22.79
C LEU A 8 -3.63 60.91 24.13
N LEU A 9 -4.55 60.26 24.83
CA LEU A 9 -4.23 59.33 25.92
C LEU A 9 -3.92 57.97 25.34
N SER A 10 -2.63 57.57 25.41
CA SER A 10 -2.19 56.19 25.12
C SER A 10 -2.55 55.29 26.29
N PHE A 11 -3.58 54.46 26.14
CA PHE A 11 -3.85 53.33 27.02
C PHE A 11 -2.93 52.17 26.59
N VAL A 12 -1.89 51.89 27.37
CA VAL A 12 -1.12 50.66 27.28
C VAL A 12 -1.91 49.60 28.01
N LEU A 13 -2.57 48.73 27.22
CA LEU A 13 -3.18 47.51 27.74
C LEU A 13 -2.08 46.44 27.84
N PHE A 14 -1.65 46.11 29.03
CA PHE A 14 -0.90 44.89 29.31
C PHE A 14 -1.82 43.69 29.13
N ILE A 15 -1.74 43.04 28.00
CA ILE A 15 -2.31 41.69 27.82
C ILE A 15 -1.27 40.70 28.36
N SER A 16 -1.52 40.19 29.55
CA SER A 16 -0.84 39.01 30.06
C SER A 16 -1.22 37.82 29.17
N VAL A 17 -0.29 37.42 28.33
CA VAL A 17 -0.39 36.15 27.58
C VAL A 17 -0.17 35.03 28.58
N SER A 18 -1.25 34.51 29.14
CA SER A 18 -1.22 33.21 29.78
C SER A 18 -0.96 32.16 28.66
N ASN A 19 0.20 31.50 28.71
CA ASN A 19 0.50 30.30 27.91
C ASN A 19 -0.48 29.19 28.30
N GLY A 20 -1.69 29.24 27.75
CA GLY A 20 -2.55 28.11 27.65
C GLY A 20 -2.04 27.27 26.48
N MET A 21 -1.39 26.13 26.77
CA MET A 21 -1.20 25.08 25.79
C MET A 21 -2.57 24.70 25.26
N ALA A 22 -2.90 25.23 24.10
CA ALA A 22 -4.03 24.73 23.34
C ALA A 22 -3.66 23.30 22.94
N SER A 23 -4.23 22.31 23.64
CA SER A 23 -4.31 20.95 23.17
C SER A 23 -5.03 21.01 21.82
N GLY A 24 -4.27 20.93 20.74
CA GLY A 24 -4.82 20.81 19.41
C GLY A 24 -5.72 19.59 19.40
N ARG A 25 -7.04 19.82 19.35
CA ARG A 25 -7.98 18.75 18.99
C ARG A 25 -7.65 18.38 17.55
N TYR A 26 -6.84 17.32 17.39
CA TYR A 26 -6.70 16.66 16.12
C TYR A 26 -8.09 16.33 15.60
N LYS A 27 -8.42 16.79 14.40
CA LYS A 27 -9.60 16.28 13.71
C LYS A 27 -9.37 14.79 13.57
N ARG A 28 -10.17 13.99 14.29
CA ARG A 28 -10.19 12.53 14.14
C ARG A 28 -10.35 12.23 12.64
N ALA A 29 -9.44 11.43 12.10
CA ALA A 29 -9.61 10.85 10.77
C ALA A 29 -10.98 10.14 10.72
N PRO A 30 -11.64 10.04 9.55
CA PRO A 30 -12.90 9.34 9.45
C PRO A 30 -12.72 7.92 9.99
N TYR A 31 -13.47 7.58 11.03
CA TYR A 31 -13.43 6.27 11.67
C TYR A 31 -13.74 5.17 10.64
N CYS A 32 -12.91 4.14 10.65
CA CYS A 32 -13.28 2.86 10.10
C CYS A 32 -14.47 2.32 10.91
N LYS A 33 -15.66 2.38 10.36
CA LYS A 33 -16.87 1.79 10.97
C LYS A 33 -17.00 0.30 10.70
N THR A 34 -15.96 -0.31 10.19
CA THR A 34 -16.03 -1.68 9.72
C THR A 34 -15.79 -2.63 10.88
N ARG A 35 -16.65 -3.61 11.03
CA ARG A 35 -16.54 -4.71 11.99
C ARG A 35 -15.37 -5.61 11.58
N ILE A 36 -14.38 -5.81 12.44
CA ILE A 36 -13.25 -6.73 12.22
C ILE A 36 -12.95 -7.57 13.45
N ASP A 37 -12.34 -8.72 13.24
CA ASP A 37 -11.69 -9.51 14.27
C ASP A 37 -10.17 -9.30 14.15
N LEU A 38 -9.60 -8.47 15.07
CA LEU A 38 -8.23 -7.98 15.02
C LEU A 38 -7.33 -8.69 16.02
N ALA A 39 -6.35 -9.44 15.53
CA ALA A 39 -5.35 -10.12 16.36
C ALA A 39 -3.99 -9.41 16.30
N PHE A 40 -3.41 -9.10 17.47
CA PHE A 40 -2.03 -8.62 17.57
C PHE A 40 -1.09 -9.77 17.92
N VAL A 41 0.00 -9.90 17.16
CA VAL A 41 1.09 -10.86 17.33
C VAL A 41 2.35 -10.07 17.66
N ILE A 42 2.75 -10.06 18.93
CA ILE A 42 3.68 -9.08 19.49
C ILE A 42 5.01 -9.77 19.88
N ASP A 43 6.08 -9.40 19.19
CA ASP A 43 7.43 -9.85 19.56
C ASP A 43 7.81 -9.28 20.92
N SER A 44 8.26 -10.17 21.79
CA SER A 44 8.68 -9.89 23.17
C SER A 44 10.08 -10.45 23.45
N SER A 45 10.89 -10.62 22.39
CA SER A 45 12.26 -11.14 22.47
C SER A 45 13.23 -10.12 23.06
N ARG A 46 14.40 -10.60 23.47
CA ARG A 46 15.43 -9.79 24.17
C ARG A 46 16.12 -8.76 23.30
N SER A 47 16.00 -8.84 21.96
CA SER A 47 16.49 -7.80 21.05
C SER A 47 15.76 -6.47 21.25
N ILE A 48 14.50 -6.53 21.63
CA ILE A 48 13.70 -5.36 21.99
C ILE A 48 14.08 -4.90 23.40
N SER A 49 14.48 -3.65 23.56
CA SER A 49 14.71 -3.11 24.91
C SER A 49 13.39 -2.94 25.68
N ARG A 50 13.45 -2.85 27.00
CA ARG A 50 12.25 -2.63 27.81
C ARG A 50 11.48 -1.36 27.38
N ASN A 51 12.20 -0.28 27.18
CA ASN A 51 11.62 1.00 26.75
C ASN A 51 11.02 0.90 25.34
N ASP A 52 11.60 0.12 24.45
CA ASP A 52 11.07 -0.08 23.10
C ASP A 52 9.87 -1.03 23.12
N PHE A 53 9.82 -2.01 23.99
CA PHE A 53 8.64 -2.82 24.23
C PHE A 53 7.45 -1.98 24.75
N GLU A 54 7.70 -1.05 25.67
CA GLU A 54 6.70 -0.10 26.14
C GLU A 54 6.14 0.77 24.99
N LYS A 55 7.00 1.21 24.06
CA LYS A 55 6.57 1.92 22.83
C LYS A 55 5.75 1.02 21.90
N GLN A 56 6.09 -0.25 21.79
CA GLN A 56 5.32 -1.22 21.00
C GLN A 56 3.92 -1.42 21.61
N ILE A 57 3.81 -1.55 22.92
CA ILE A 57 2.51 -1.60 23.62
C ILE A 57 1.73 -0.30 23.44
N GLN A 58 2.39 0.86 23.48
CA GLN A 58 1.75 2.15 23.22
C GLN A 58 1.19 2.22 21.80
N PHE A 59 1.94 1.73 20.80
CA PHE A 59 1.45 1.66 19.41
C PHE A 59 0.18 0.82 19.31
N VAL A 60 0.14 -0.37 19.94
CA VAL A 60 -1.03 -1.25 19.95
C VAL A 60 -2.22 -0.56 20.62
N ASN A 61 -2.01 0.10 21.75
CA ASN A 61 -3.05 0.90 22.43
C ASN A 61 -3.60 1.99 21.53
N ASP A 62 -2.72 2.74 20.86
CA ASP A 62 -3.13 3.85 20.00
C ASP A 62 -3.96 3.35 18.82
N ILE A 63 -3.59 2.21 18.20
CA ILE A 63 -4.39 1.59 17.14
C ILE A 63 -5.77 1.21 17.65
N VAL A 64 -5.87 0.54 18.80
CA VAL A 64 -7.16 0.14 19.40
C VAL A 64 -8.00 1.35 19.80
N ASP A 65 -7.40 2.45 20.26
CA ASP A 65 -8.11 3.66 20.62
C ASP A 65 -8.80 4.34 19.41
N PHE A 66 -8.27 4.16 18.21
CA PHE A 66 -8.90 4.64 16.97
C PHE A 66 -10.09 3.80 16.52
N LEU A 67 -10.26 2.57 17.00
CA LEU A 67 -11.32 1.66 16.56
C LEU A 67 -12.54 1.72 17.47
N ASP A 68 -13.71 1.42 16.94
CA ASP A 68 -14.88 1.15 17.75
C ASP A 68 -14.82 -0.31 18.21
N VAL A 69 -14.62 -0.53 19.52
CA VAL A 69 -14.44 -1.87 20.12
C VAL A 69 -15.72 -2.27 20.86
N GLY A 70 -16.22 -3.45 20.53
CA GLY A 70 -17.46 -3.99 21.14
C GLY A 70 -17.79 -5.40 20.65
N SER A 71 -18.77 -6.04 21.23
CA SER A 71 -19.22 -7.38 20.86
C SER A 71 -19.69 -7.47 19.40
N ASP A 72 -20.31 -6.40 18.90
CA ASP A 72 -20.84 -6.29 17.53
C ASP A 72 -19.98 -5.42 16.62
N GLU A 73 -18.97 -4.76 17.17
CA GLU A 73 -18.01 -3.90 16.50
C GLU A 73 -16.68 -4.64 16.26
N THR A 74 -15.54 -3.97 16.40
CA THR A 74 -14.23 -4.64 16.36
C THR A 74 -14.03 -5.46 17.63
N ARG A 75 -13.69 -6.74 17.48
CA ARG A 75 -13.15 -7.58 18.55
C ARG A 75 -11.63 -7.63 18.45
N VAL A 76 -10.97 -7.68 19.60
CA VAL A 76 -9.50 -7.66 19.68
C VAL A 76 -9.02 -8.88 20.43
N ALA A 77 -7.95 -9.50 19.92
CA ALA A 77 -7.19 -10.55 20.58
C ALA A 77 -5.70 -10.22 20.55
N ALA A 78 -4.92 -10.76 21.47
CA ALA A 78 -3.48 -10.56 21.49
C ALA A 78 -2.72 -11.81 21.93
N VAL A 79 -1.57 -12.01 21.32
CA VAL A 79 -0.56 -12.99 21.68
C VAL A 79 0.82 -12.34 21.64
N SER A 80 1.66 -12.63 22.61
CA SER A 80 3.09 -12.26 22.54
C SER A 80 3.96 -13.50 22.45
N PHE A 81 5.17 -13.32 21.92
CA PHE A 81 6.10 -14.44 21.71
C PHE A 81 7.56 -14.03 21.87
N SER A 82 8.39 -15.01 22.17
CA SER A 82 9.84 -14.95 22.15
C SER A 82 10.37 -16.39 21.95
N ASN A 83 11.09 -16.94 22.95
CA ASN A 83 11.42 -18.36 23.03
C ASN A 83 10.22 -19.26 23.38
N HIS A 84 9.14 -18.68 23.90
CA HIS A 84 7.85 -19.32 24.16
C HIS A 84 6.71 -18.49 23.59
N LEU A 85 5.56 -19.13 23.45
CA LEU A 85 4.28 -18.48 23.19
C LEU A 85 3.68 -18.01 24.52
N PHE A 86 3.10 -16.80 24.50
CA PHE A 86 2.40 -16.20 25.64
C PHE A 86 1.03 -15.70 25.15
N PRO A 87 -0.03 -16.56 25.19
CA PRO A 87 -1.39 -16.09 24.95
C PRO A 87 -1.77 -14.99 25.94
N GLN A 88 -2.33 -13.90 25.48
CA GLN A 88 -2.68 -12.75 26.32
C GLN A 88 -4.18 -12.72 26.55
N PHE A 89 -4.97 -12.64 25.48
CA PHE A 89 -6.43 -12.71 25.52
C PHE A 89 -7.01 -13.01 24.14
N GLY A 90 -8.17 -13.65 24.10
CA GLY A 90 -8.94 -14.00 22.92
C GLY A 90 -10.04 -12.99 22.61
N PHE A 91 -10.74 -13.19 21.50
CA PHE A 91 -11.79 -12.27 21.00
C PHE A 91 -13.02 -12.14 21.90
N ASN A 92 -13.27 -13.13 22.80
CA ASN A 92 -14.41 -13.13 23.73
C ASN A 92 -14.06 -12.64 25.13
N ASP A 93 -12.78 -12.43 25.45
CA ASP A 93 -12.35 -12.16 26.81
C ASP A 93 -12.70 -10.75 27.27
N TYR A 94 -12.68 -9.78 26.34
CA TYR A 94 -12.99 -8.39 26.60
C TYR A 94 -13.89 -7.79 25.53
N THR A 95 -15.00 -7.18 25.95
CA THR A 95 -16.03 -6.64 25.05
C THR A 95 -16.13 -5.12 25.09
N THR A 96 -15.32 -4.44 25.91
CA THR A 96 -15.27 -2.98 25.95
C THR A 96 -13.86 -2.47 25.62
N LYS A 97 -13.79 -1.31 24.98
CA LYS A 97 -12.50 -0.65 24.67
C LYS A 97 -11.63 -0.49 25.91
N THR A 98 -12.22 -0.07 27.04
CA THR A 98 -11.49 0.14 28.29
C THR A 98 -10.83 -1.13 28.81
N ASP A 99 -11.56 -2.25 28.77
CA ASP A 99 -11.03 -3.55 29.25
C ASP A 99 -9.93 -4.06 28.31
N VAL A 100 -10.11 -3.92 26.98
CA VAL A 100 -9.09 -4.27 25.99
C VAL A 100 -7.81 -3.47 26.19
N LEU A 101 -7.90 -2.13 26.34
CA LEU A 101 -6.74 -1.28 26.60
C LEU A 101 -6.07 -1.62 27.93
N GLY A 102 -6.86 -1.97 28.95
CA GLY A 102 -6.35 -2.46 30.23
C GLY A 102 -5.57 -3.78 30.07
N ALA A 103 -6.08 -4.71 29.32
CA ALA A 103 -5.43 -5.99 29.02
C ALA A 103 -4.13 -5.81 28.23
N ILE A 104 -4.13 -4.95 27.19
CA ILE A 104 -2.93 -4.62 26.40
C ILE A 104 -1.84 -4.02 27.28
N ASN A 105 -2.18 -3.08 28.18
CA ASN A 105 -1.23 -2.49 29.14
C ASN A 105 -0.72 -3.52 30.16
N GLY A 106 -1.43 -4.61 30.35
CA GLY A 106 -1.03 -5.74 31.21
C GLY A 106 0.02 -6.65 30.60
N ILE A 107 0.26 -6.60 29.27
CA ILE A 107 1.20 -7.48 28.57
C ILE A 107 2.63 -7.25 29.07
N LYS A 108 3.32 -8.32 29.43
CA LYS A 108 4.68 -8.26 29.99
C LYS A 108 5.72 -8.57 28.93
N HIS A 109 6.86 -7.85 29.00
CA HIS A 109 8.03 -8.16 28.20
C HIS A 109 8.70 -9.45 28.72
N SER A 110 8.72 -10.50 27.89
CA SER A 110 9.24 -11.81 28.27
C SER A 110 10.77 -11.90 28.23
N MET A 111 11.42 -11.07 27.39
CA MET A 111 12.88 -11.01 27.22
C MET A 111 13.54 -12.37 26.86
N GLY A 112 12.81 -13.23 26.15
CA GLY A 112 13.35 -14.52 25.70
C GLY A 112 14.46 -14.35 24.66
N ASP A 113 15.36 -15.32 24.57
CA ASP A 113 16.57 -15.30 23.75
C ASP A 113 16.38 -15.87 22.32
N ALA A 114 15.15 -16.14 21.94
CA ALA A 114 14.77 -16.59 20.60
C ALA A 114 13.56 -15.79 20.09
N THR A 115 13.36 -15.79 18.77
CA THR A 115 12.25 -15.12 18.07
C THR A 115 11.49 -16.16 17.28
N ARG A 116 10.61 -16.91 17.98
CA ARG A 116 9.88 -18.08 17.42
C ARG A 116 8.51 -17.65 16.90
N THR A 117 8.49 -16.76 15.90
CA THR A 117 7.28 -16.17 15.30
C THR A 117 6.27 -17.19 14.85
N TYR A 118 6.73 -18.35 14.33
CA TYR A 118 5.87 -19.46 13.94
C TYR A 118 4.98 -20.00 15.07
N LEU A 119 5.38 -19.94 16.34
CA LEU A 119 4.53 -20.37 17.45
C LEU A 119 3.33 -19.45 17.64
N ALA A 120 3.55 -18.17 17.50
CA ALA A 120 2.48 -17.19 17.64
C ALA A 120 1.50 -17.25 16.44
N LEU A 121 2.01 -17.40 15.22
CA LEU A 121 1.16 -17.58 14.03
C LEU A 121 0.40 -18.91 14.06
N GLU A 122 1.05 -20.01 14.50
CA GLU A 122 0.39 -21.30 14.69
C GLU A 122 -0.77 -21.18 15.69
N HIS A 123 -0.55 -20.52 16.82
CA HIS A 123 -1.59 -20.27 17.82
C HIS A 123 -2.70 -19.35 17.27
N THR A 124 -2.35 -18.31 16.55
CA THR A 124 -3.33 -17.42 15.90
C THR A 124 -4.24 -18.21 14.96
N HIS A 125 -3.63 -19.05 14.10
CA HIS A 125 -4.37 -19.90 13.17
C HIS A 125 -5.21 -20.96 13.85
N GLN A 126 -4.63 -21.71 14.82
CA GLN A 126 -5.27 -22.91 15.39
C GLN A 126 -6.17 -22.62 16.59
N THR A 127 -5.95 -21.49 17.27
CA THR A 127 -6.64 -21.17 18.52
C THR A 127 -7.45 -19.88 18.43
N LEU A 128 -6.83 -18.75 18.13
CA LEU A 128 -7.56 -17.47 18.13
C LEU A 128 -8.69 -17.46 17.08
N PHE A 129 -8.39 -17.92 15.89
CA PHE A 129 -9.38 -18.01 14.80
C PHE A 129 -10.08 -19.39 14.72
N ALA A 130 -10.02 -20.21 15.77
CA ALA A 130 -10.77 -21.45 15.78
C ALA A 130 -12.26 -21.19 16.04
N PRO A 131 -13.17 -21.95 15.43
CA PRO A 131 -14.60 -21.84 15.69
C PRO A 131 -14.92 -21.95 17.18
N GLY A 132 -15.69 -21.01 17.71
CA GLY A 132 -16.07 -20.96 19.12
C GLY A 132 -15.16 -20.14 20.02
N ASN A 133 -14.01 -19.66 19.55
CA ASN A 133 -13.10 -18.82 20.33
C ASN A 133 -13.32 -17.30 20.10
N GLY A 134 -14.49 -16.95 19.59
CA GLY A 134 -14.94 -15.56 19.46
C GLY A 134 -14.69 -14.92 18.10
N GLU A 135 -13.99 -15.60 17.21
CA GLU A 135 -13.96 -15.22 15.79
C GLU A 135 -15.36 -15.32 15.18
N ARG A 136 -15.68 -14.42 14.27
CA ARG A 136 -16.98 -14.30 13.63
C ARG A 136 -16.86 -14.62 12.14
N PRO A 137 -17.54 -15.65 11.62
CA PRO A 137 -17.36 -16.12 10.24
C PRO A 137 -17.87 -15.12 9.18
N ASP A 138 -18.66 -14.12 9.57
CA ASP A 138 -19.20 -13.06 8.72
C ASP A 138 -18.42 -11.75 8.83
N VAL A 139 -17.28 -11.77 9.50
CA VAL A 139 -16.44 -10.60 9.77
C VAL A 139 -15.04 -10.84 9.23
N VAL A 140 -14.38 -9.78 8.77
CA VAL A 140 -13.01 -9.87 8.23
C VAL A 140 -12.01 -10.04 9.37
N ASP A 141 -11.15 -11.03 9.24
CA ASP A 141 -10.03 -11.29 10.14
C ASP A 141 -8.80 -10.46 9.74
N VAL A 142 -8.21 -9.77 10.69
CA VAL A 142 -6.98 -8.98 10.50
C VAL A 142 -5.95 -9.38 11.56
N VAL A 143 -4.73 -9.64 11.12
CA VAL A 143 -3.57 -9.91 11.99
C VAL A 143 -2.54 -8.81 11.82
N VAL A 144 -2.04 -8.26 12.92
CA VAL A 144 -0.93 -7.32 12.94
C VAL A 144 0.25 -7.96 13.65
N VAL A 145 1.29 -8.30 12.90
CA VAL A 145 2.55 -8.86 13.42
C VAL A 145 3.56 -7.74 13.64
N LEU A 146 4.09 -7.63 14.85
CA LEU A 146 5.11 -6.65 15.23
C LEU A 146 6.39 -7.39 15.63
N THR A 147 7.53 -7.10 14.96
CA THR A 147 8.84 -7.71 15.25
C THR A 147 9.99 -6.77 14.93
N ASP A 148 11.12 -6.88 15.64
CA ASP A 148 12.37 -6.15 15.38
C ASP A 148 13.45 -7.00 14.71
N GLY A 149 13.16 -8.27 14.43
CA GLY A 149 14.13 -9.22 13.91
C GLY A 149 13.53 -10.30 13.01
N ALA A 150 14.43 -11.12 12.52
CA ALA A 150 14.07 -12.33 11.80
C ALA A 150 13.78 -13.49 12.76
N THR A 151 12.93 -14.43 12.31
CA THR A 151 12.70 -15.68 13.06
C THR A 151 14.03 -16.37 13.39
N ASN A 152 14.22 -16.61 14.67
CA ASN A 152 15.36 -17.33 15.23
C ASN A 152 14.84 -18.42 16.18
N PRO A 153 14.91 -19.71 15.81
CA PRO A 153 14.45 -20.81 16.68
C PRO A 153 15.25 -20.95 17.97
N GLY A 154 16.46 -20.38 18.03
CA GLY A 154 17.38 -20.62 19.14
C GLY A 154 17.77 -22.09 19.27
N SER A 155 18.00 -22.55 20.49
CA SER A 155 18.28 -23.96 20.81
C SER A 155 17.04 -24.78 21.19
N TYR A 156 15.86 -24.18 21.15
CA TYR A 156 14.61 -24.77 21.64
C TYR A 156 14.01 -25.80 20.68
N ASP A 157 14.12 -25.53 19.37
CA ASP A 157 13.73 -26.47 18.32
C ASP A 157 14.99 -26.93 17.59
N ARG A 158 14.98 -28.15 17.08
CA ARG A 158 16.08 -28.64 16.23
C ARG A 158 16.02 -28.07 14.81
N LEU A 159 15.59 -26.79 14.69
CA LEU A 159 15.47 -26.09 13.42
C LEU A 159 16.66 -25.16 13.19
N THR A 160 17.12 -25.08 11.97
CA THR A 160 18.01 -24.00 11.54
C THR A 160 17.25 -22.70 11.41
N GLY A 161 17.93 -21.55 11.36
CA GLY A 161 17.29 -20.25 11.12
C GLY A 161 16.45 -20.25 9.84
N SER A 162 16.94 -20.84 8.75
CA SER A 162 16.18 -20.93 7.49
C SER A 162 14.92 -21.80 7.62
N GLN A 163 15.00 -22.92 8.35
CA GLN A 163 13.84 -23.78 8.60
C GLN A 163 12.80 -23.07 9.51
N GLY A 164 13.26 -22.28 10.47
CA GLY A 164 12.39 -21.45 11.31
C GLY A 164 11.63 -20.42 10.48
N LYS A 165 12.32 -19.69 9.62
CA LYS A 165 11.69 -18.72 8.69
C LYS A 165 10.68 -19.38 7.76
N GLN A 166 11.04 -20.53 7.18
CA GLN A 166 10.10 -21.28 6.33
C GLN A 166 8.86 -21.72 7.12
N LYS A 167 9.03 -22.18 8.37
CA LYS A 167 7.90 -22.54 9.23
C LYS A 167 7.03 -21.30 9.51
N THR A 168 7.62 -20.13 9.79
CA THR A 168 6.89 -18.88 9.99
C THR A 168 6.05 -18.52 8.78
N GLN A 169 6.62 -18.58 7.58
CA GLN A 169 5.90 -18.31 6.33
C GLN A 169 4.79 -19.32 6.06
N ASN A 170 5.01 -20.60 6.38
CA ASN A 170 3.99 -21.63 6.22
C ASN A 170 2.79 -21.40 7.18
N GLU A 171 3.04 -20.97 8.42
CA GLU A 171 1.94 -20.66 9.35
C GLU A 171 1.19 -19.39 8.92
N ALA A 172 1.91 -18.37 8.42
CA ALA A 172 1.29 -17.18 7.83
C ALA A 172 0.43 -17.53 6.60
N ALA A 173 0.88 -18.45 5.74
CA ALA A 173 0.10 -18.90 4.59
C ALA A 173 -1.25 -19.51 5.02
N LYS A 174 -1.28 -20.33 6.06
CA LYS A 174 -2.53 -20.92 6.59
C LYS A 174 -3.53 -19.85 7.08
N ILE A 175 -3.02 -18.77 7.69
CA ILE A 175 -3.85 -17.63 8.10
C ILE A 175 -4.41 -16.93 6.86
N LYS A 176 -3.59 -16.71 5.83
CA LYS A 176 -4.02 -16.11 4.56
C LYS A 176 -5.02 -16.98 3.79
N GLU A 177 -4.81 -18.30 3.76
CA GLU A 177 -5.71 -19.27 3.10
C GLU A 177 -7.12 -19.29 3.67
N ARG A 178 -7.31 -18.92 4.94
CA ARG A 178 -8.66 -18.76 5.53
C ARG A 178 -9.35 -17.44 5.15
N GLY A 179 -8.66 -16.54 4.44
CA GLY A 179 -9.16 -15.23 4.04
C GLY A 179 -8.78 -14.08 4.99
N ALA A 180 -7.94 -14.32 6.00
CA ALA A 180 -7.48 -13.30 6.91
C ALA A 180 -6.36 -12.44 6.28
N PHE A 181 -6.32 -11.16 6.62
CA PHE A 181 -5.25 -10.24 6.20
C PHE A 181 -4.18 -10.14 7.27
N ILE A 182 -2.90 -10.23 6.86
CA ILE A 182 -1.76 -10.07 7.75
C ILE A 182 -0.98 -8.80 7.39
N PHE A 183 -0.95 -7.85 8.32
CA PHE A 183 0.00 -6.74 8.30
C PHE A 183 1.26 -7.14 9.07
N ALA A 184 2.43 -7.11 8.41
CA ALA A 184 3.71 -7.38 9.05
C ALA A 184 4.49 -6.08 9.23
N ILE A 185 4.76 -5.70 10.47
CA ILE A 185 5.47 -4.46 10.83
C ILE A 185 6.84 -4.82 11.36
N GLY A 186 7.88 -4.49 10.59
CA GLY A 186 9.28 -4.66 10.96
C GLY A 186 9.88 -3.38 11.51
N VAL A 187 10.50 -3.44 12.69
CA VAL A 187 11.02 -2.29 13.39
C VAL A 187 12.55 -2.37 13.50
N GLY A 188 13.24 -1.39 12.89
CA GLY A 188 14.71 -1.30 12.96
C GLY A 188 15.43 -2.08 11.86
N ARG A 189 16.75 -2.27 12.06
CA ARG A 189 17.66 -2.82 11.03
C ARG A 189 17.85 -4.34 11.12
N GLY A 190 17.33 -4.98 12.17
CA GLY A 190 17.44 -6.43 12.38
C GLY A 190 16.46 -7.27 11.58
N VAL A 191 15.53 -6.64 10.90
CA VAL A 191 14.42 -7.28 10.19
C VAL A 191 14.88 -7.94 8.89
N ASP A 192 14.36 -9.13 8.60
CA ASP A 192 14.49 -9.75 7.30
C ASP A 192 13.26 -9.39 6.44
N VAL A 193 13.47 -8.53 5.46
CA VAL A 193 12.40 -8.03 4.57
C VAL A 193 11.73 -9.16 3.79
N ASN A 194 12.52 -10.17 3.36
CA ASN A 194 11.96 -11.31 2.61
C ASN A 194 11.08 -12.17 3.52
N GLU A 195 11.42 -12.27 4.79
CA GLU A 195 10.58 -12.97 5.77
C GLU A 195 9.30 -12.18 6.04
N LEU A 196 9.39 -10.86 6.27
CA LEU A 196 8.21 -10.01 6.46
C LEU A 196 7.24 -10.10 5.28
N ASN A 197 7.76 -10.02 4.06
CA ASN A 197 6.96 -10.17 2.85
C ASN A 197 6.32 -11.55 2.72
N GLY A 198 7.01 -12.61 3.19
CA GLY A 198 6.43 -13.95 3.22
C GLY A 198 5.35 -14.12 4.31
N ILE A 199 5.41 -13.32 5.38
CA ILE A 199 4.39 -13.29 6.44
C ILE A 199 3.18 -12.48 6.01
N SER A 200 3.38 -11.27 5.49
CA SER A 200 2.30 -10.35 5.15
C SER A 200 1.39 -10.89 4.04
N SER A 201 0.20 -10.33 3.94
CA SER A 201 -0.68 -10.54 2.78
C SER A 201 -0.14 -9.83 1.55
N ASP A 202 -0.62 -10.21 0.37
CA ASP A 202 -0.30 -9.57 -0.89
C ASP A 202 -1.27 -8.40 -1.18
N PRO A 203 -0.77 -7.32 -1.76
CA PRO A 203 0.63 -7.07 -2.13
C PRO A 203 1.47 -6.59 -0.92
N ASP A 204 2.72 -7.06 -0.83
CA ASP A 204 3.67 -6.76 0.26
C ASP A 204 3.67 -5.29 0.70
N GLN A 205 3.66 -4.37 -0.25
CA GLN A 205 3.76 -2.94 0.00
C GLN A 205 2.55 -2.34 0.74
N ARG A 206 1.44 -3.04 0.68
CA ARG A 206 0.25 -2.67 1.44
C ARG A 206 0.31 -3.23 2.84
N PHE A 207 0.75 -4.46 2.97
CA PHE A 207 0.67 -5.24 4.18
C PHE A 207 2.01 -5.34 4.93
N THR A 208 3.14 -5.00 4.29
CA THR A 208 4.43 -4.85 4.97
C THR A 208 4.70 -3.39 5.28
N ILE A 209 5.03 -3.09 6.54
CA ILE A 209 5.43 -1.78 7.01
C ILE A 209 6.81 -1.91 7.63
N GLN A 210 7.76 -1.10 7.18
CA GLN A 210 9.10 -1.04 7.77
C GLN A 210 9.33 0.35 8.36
N VAL A 211 9.83 0.39 9.58
CA VAL A 211 10.20 1.61 10.28
C VAL A 211 11.63 1.51 10.81
N SER A 212 12.33 2.62 10.87
CA SER A 212 13.74 2.66 11.30
C SER A 212 13.93 2.38 12.78
N GLY A 213 12.88 2.48 13.59
CA GLY A 213 12.91 2.22 15.02
C GLY A 213 11.56 2.50 15.70
N PHE A 214 11.47 2.16 16.99
CA PHE A 214 10.23 2.26 17.78
C PHE A 214 9.72 3.69 17.99
N ASN A 215 10.53 4.72 17.78
CA ASN A 215 10.06 6.11 17.79
C ASN A 215 9.24 6.41 16.53
N GLU A 216 9.69 5.93 15.37
CA GLU A 216 8.97 6.07 14.11
C GLU A 216 7.70 5.22 14.11
N LEU A 217 7.74 4.01 14.69
CA LEU A 217 6.55 3.18 14.89
C LEU A 217 5.40 3.94 15.53
N ASN A 218 5.70 4.78 16.51
CA ASN A 218 4.72 5.59 17.23
C ASN A 218 4.38 6.92 16.57
N SER A 219 4.88 7.19 15.36
CA SER A 219 4.47 8.38 14.63
C SER A 219 3.00 8.29 14.18
N ASP A 220 2.35 9.43 14.07
CA ASP A 220 0.96 9.49 13.60
C ASP A 220 0.83 8.99 12.15
N GLU A 221 1.87 9.20 11.33
CA GLU A 221 1.93 8.75 9.94
C GLU A 221 1.82 7.23 9.84
N VAL A 222 2.59 6.48 10.65
CA VAL A 222 2.56 4.99 10.63
C VAL A 222 1.23 4.46 11.13
N LYS A 223 0.67 5.03 12.20
CA LYS A 223 -0.63 4.65 12.73
C LYS A 223 -1.76 4.89 11.73
N GLN A 224 -1.79 6.09 11.14
CA GLN A 224 -2.78 6.43 10.12
C GLN A 224 -2.63 5.58 8.85
N MET A 225 -1.39 5.28 8.45
CA MET A 225 -1.13 4.41 7.31
C MET A 225 -1.68 3.00 7.55
N LEU A 226 -1.42 2.38 8.71
CA LEU A 226 -1.97 1.08 9.07
C LEU A 226 -3.50 1.09 9.09
N LEU A 227 -4.10 2.05 9.79
CA LEU A 227 -5.55 2.18 9.89
C LEU A 227 -6.20 2.40 8.52
N LYS A 228 -5.65 3.29 7.70
CA LYS A 228 -6.15 3.55 6.34
C LYS A 228 -6.08 2.30 5.47
N ARG A 229 -4.96 1.58 5.51
CA ARG A 229 -4.77 0.36 4.71
C ARG A 229 -5.73 -0.76 5.16
N ALA A 230 -5.88 -0.96 6.47
CA ALA A 230 -6.81 -1.93 7.02
C ALA A 230 -8.26 -1.60 6.64
N CYS A 231 -8.70 -0.34 6.76
CA CYS A 231 -10.06 0.09 6.45
C CYS A 231 -10.43 -0.08 4.96
N VAL A 232 -9.52 0.25 4.05
CA VAL A 232 -9.78 0.11 2.60
C VAL A 232 -9.98 -1.35 2.20
N GLU A 233 -9.25 -2.30 2.80
CA GLU A 233 -9.39 -3.72 2.47
C GLU A 233 -10.73 -4.28 2.93
N ILE A 234 -11.18 -3.87 4.09
CA ILE A 234 -12.42 -4.35 4.70
C ILE A 234 -13.65 -3.85 3.92
N GLU A 235 -13.60 -2.64 3.36
CA GLU A 235 -14.70 -2.10 2.53
C GLU A 235 -14.77 -2.76 1.14
N THR A 236 -13.68 -3.35 0.66
CA THR A 236 -13.59 -3.96 -0.69
C THR A 236 -13.71 -5.49 -0.71
N THR A 237 -13.66 -6.16 0.44
CA THR A 237 -13.74 -7.63 0.52
C THR A 237 -15.19 -8.07 0.75
N PRO A 238 -15.81 -8.87 -0.15
CA PRO A 238 -17.09 -9.51 0.15
C PRO A 238 -16.92 -10.52 1.30
N ALA A 239 -17.87 -10.55 2.23
CA ALA A 239 -17.90 -11.56 3.30
C ALA A 239 -17.78 -12.98 2.72
N PRO A 240 -17.10 -13.92 3.40
CA PRO A 240 -16.96 -15.31 2.93
C PRO A 240 -18.31 -15.93 2.65
N THR A 241 -18.52 -16.35 1.40
CA THR A 241 -19.78 -16.90 0.92
C THR A 241 -19.96 -18.34 1.43
N PRO A 242 -21.07 -18.68 2.12
CA PRO A 242 -21.48 -20.08 2.29
C PRO A 242 -21.80 -20.71 0.92
N ALA A 243 -21.51 -22.00 0.77
CA ALA A 243 -21.69 -22.76 -0.48
C ALA A 243 -23.07 -22.54 -1.14
N PRO A 244 -23.19 -22.68 -2.47
CA PRO A 244 -24.19 -21.99 -3.26
C PRO A 244 -25.60 -22.58 -3.09
N THR A 245 -26.55 -21.72 -2.70
CA THR A 245 -27.97 -21.92 -2.97
C THR A 245 -28.40 -20.87 -3.99
N THR A 246 -28.83 -21.34 -5.13
CA THR A 246 -29.29 -20.54 -6.28
C THR A 246 -30.53 -19.73 -5.97
N THR A 247 -30.51 -18.41 -6.15
CA THR A 247 -31.59 -17.54 -6.67
C THR A 247 -31.18 -16.04 -6.65
N PRO A 248 -31.85 -15.09 -7.33
CA PRO A 248 -31.24 -14.33 -8.43
C PRO A 248 -30.74 -12.91 -8.07
N LYS A 249 -29.87 -12.41 -8.95
CA LYS A 249 -29.24 -11.08 -8.98
C LYS A 249 -30.13 -9.93 -8.51
N GLN A 250 -29.63 -9.18 -7.50
CA GLN A 250 -29.98 -7.79 -7.29
C GLN A 250 -28.74 -6.92 -7.52
N LYS A 251 -28.89 -5.95 -8.42
CA LYS A 251 -27.86 -4.96 -8.77
C LYS A 251 -27.45 -4.14 -7.54
N THR A 252 -26.15 -4.12 -7.21
CA THR A 252 -25.56 -3.07 -6.38
C THR A 252 -25.11 -1.93 -7.27
N GLU A 253 -25.73 -0.77 -7.09
CA GLU A 253 -25.37 0.49 -7.72
C GLU A 253 -24.11 1.08 -7.02
N ASP A 254 -23.32 1.76 -7.88
CA ASP A 254 -22.25 2.72 -7.58
C ASP A 254 -20.82 2.21 -7.36
N CYS A 255 -20.30 1.38 -8.30
CA CYS A 255 -18.95 1.66 -8.79
C CYS A 255 -19.11 2.50 -10.07
N LYS A 256 -18.80 3.79 -10.04
CA LYS A 256 -18.72 4.58 -11.26
C LYS A 256 -17.63 3.97 -12.14
N GLU A 257 -18.06 3.44 -13.27
CA GLU A 257 -17.20 2.85 -14.28
C GLU A 257 -16.20 3.91 -14.77
N LEU A 258 -14.90 3.59 -14.72
CA LEU A 258 -13.87 4.47 -15.26
C LEU A 258 -14.00 4.48 -16.78
N LEU A 259 -14.47 5.58 -17.33
CA LEU A 259 -14.44 5.85 -18.77
C LEU A 259 -13.12 6.59 -19.08
N ALA A 260 -12.14 5.90 -19.67
CA ALA A 260 -10.85 6.50 -20.02
C ALA A 260 -10.16 5.75 -21.15
N ASP A 261 -9.28 6.44 -21.85
CA ASP A 261 -8.30 5.84 -22.74
C ASP A 261 -6.93 5.85 -22.04
N ILE A 262 -6.39 4.68 -21.71
CA ILE A 262 -5.15 4.52 -20.96
C ILE A 262 -4.06 3.93 -21.85
N PHE A 263 -2.92 4.62 -21.93
CA PHE A 263 -1.81 4.17 -22.75
C PHE A 263 -0.53 3.96 -21.93
N PHE A 264 0.04 2.76 -21.99
CA PHE A 264 1.29 2.43 -21.33
C PHE A 264 2.49 2.65 -22.24
N VAL A 265 3.50 3.38 -21.76
CA VAL A 265 4.76 3.68 -22.47
C VAL A 265 5.89 3.05 -21.68
N LEU A 266 6.47 1.98 -22.21
CA LEU A 266 7.36 1.09 -21.48
C LEU A 266 8.82 1.24 -21.97
N ASP A 267 9.67 1.69 -21.09
CA ASP A 267 11.12 1.69 -21.33
C ASP A 267 11.64 0.25 -21.37
N GLN A 268 12.36 -0.10 -22.45
CA GLN A 268 13.06 -1.38 -22.61
C GLN A 268 14.57 -1.20 -22.79
N SER A 269 15.12 -0.06 -22.39
CA SER A 269 16.53 0.27 -22.57
C SER A 269 17.48 -0.66 -21.83
N SER A 270 18.78 -0.56 -22.14
CA SER A 270 19.80 -1.42 -21.54
C SER A 270 20.03 -1.16 -20.04
N SER A 271 19.62 0.00 -19.51
CA SER A 271 19.67 0.35 -18.09
C SER A 271 18.82 -0.57 -17.20
N ILE A 272 17.77 -1.18 -17.76
CA ILE A 272 16.95 -2.23 -17.10
C ILE A 272 17.77 -3.49 -16.78
N LYS A 273 18.87 -3.73 -17.49
CA LYS A 273 19.88 -4.78 -17.30
C LYS A 273 19.44 -6.19 -17.66
N THR A 274 18.22 -6.60 -17.38
CA THR A 274 17.78 -8.00 -17.59
C THR A 274 16.33 -8.09 -18.04
N GLU A 275 16.02 -9.14 -18.80
CA GLU A 275 14.64 -9.48 -19.16
C GLU A 275 13.77 -9.73 -17.91
N ALA A 276 14.34 -10.30 -16.85
CA ALA A 276 13.64 -10.51 -15.58
C ALA A 276 13.18 -9.20 -14.94
N ASN A 277 13.98 -8.14 -15.02
CA ASN A 277 13.58 -6.81 -14.52
C ASN A 277 12.49 -6.20 -15.39
N PHE A 278 12.59 -6.32 -16.72
CA PHE A 278 11.56 -5.87 -17.64
C PHE A 278 10.23 -6.61 -17.41
N ASN A 279 10.28 -7.92 -17.16
CA ASN A 279 9.10 -8.72 -16.85
C ASN A 279 8.38 -8.23 -15.56
N LYS A 280 9.09 -7.66 -14.59
CA LYS A 280 8.46 -7.03 -13.42
C LYS A 280 7.66 -5.78 -13.80
N THR A 281 8.16 -4.99 -14.76
CA THR A 281 7.39 -3.86 -15.32
C THR A 281 6.14 -4.38 -16.04
N LEU A 282 6.24 -5.45 -16.82
CA LEU A 282 5.08 -6.06 -17.47
C LEU A 282 4.07 -6.59 -16.45
N HIS A 283 4.56 -7.24 -15.40
CA HIS A 283 3.69 -7.74 -14.32
C HIS A 283 3.00 -6.60 -13.55
N PHE A 284 3.68 -5.49 -13.35
CA PHE A 284 3.07 -4.28 -12.79
C PHE A 284 1.94 -3.76 -13.69
N VAL A 285 2.17 -3.65 -14.99
CA VAL A 285 1.17 -3.17 -15.96
C VAL A 285 -0.04 -4.10 -16.04
N THR A 286 0.18 -5.42 -16.09
CA THR A 286 -0.93 -6.39 -16.03
C THR A 286 -1.73 -6.26 -14.76
N GLY A 287 -1.05 -6.08 -13.62
CA GLY A 287 -1.70 -5.84 -12.35
C GLY A 287 -2.51 -4.52 -12.29
N VAL A 288 -2.11 -3.47 -13.02
CA VAL A 288 -2.93 -2.25 -13.17
C VAL A 288 -4.17 -2.54 -14.04
N ILE A 289 -4.00 -3.26 -15.16
CA ILE A 289 -5.11 -3.63 -16.06
C ILE A 289 -6.16 -4.47 -15.32
N ASP A 290 -5.77 -5.32 -14.37
CA ASP A 290 -6.70 -6.14 -13.60
C ASP A 290 -7.72 -5.33 -12.78
N TYR A 291 -7.37 -4.08 -12.40
CA TYR A 291 -8.29 -3.15 -11.72
C TYR A 291 -9.24 -2.41 -12.66
N LEU A 292 -9.03 -2.48 -13.98
CA LEU A 292 -9.81 -1.75 -14.96
C LEU A 292 -10.95 -2.62 -15.48
N GLN A 293 -12.04 -1.98 -15.87
CA GLN A 293 -13.07 -2.59 -16.71
C GLN A 293 -12.73 -2.28 -18.17
N VAL A 294 -12.06 -3.24 -18.84
CA VAL A 294 -11.62 -3.05 -20.23
C VAL A 294 -12.73 -3.47 -21.17
N SER A 295 -13.27 -2.50 -21.90
CA SER A 295 -14.27 -2.73 -22.95
C SER A 295 -14.36 -1.51 -23.89
N PRO A 296 -14.97 -1.63 -25.07
CA PRO A 296 -15.15 -0.48 -25.97
C PRO A 296 -15.98 0.66 -25.38
N SER A 297 -16.87 0.39 -24.43
CA SER A 297 -17.75 1.37 -23.80
C SER A 297 -17.19 1.92 -22.47
N GLU A 298 -16.17 1.31 -21.91
CA GLU A 298 -15.58 1.68 -20.60
C GLU A 298 -14.14 2.15 -20.79
N THR A 299 -13.15 1.46 -20.17
CA THR A 299 -11.75 1.80 -20.36
C THR A 299 -11.17 1.08 -21.57
N GLN A 300 -10.49 1.81 -22.45
CA GLN A 300 -9.66 1.24 -23.50
C GLN A 300 -8.19 1.29 -23.08
N VAL A 301 -7.39 0.28 -23.47
CA VAL A 301 -5.99 0.17 -23.08
C VAL A 301 -5.12 -0.03 -24.32
N GLY A 302 -4.02 0.73 -24.40
CA GLY A 302 -3.00 0.59 -25.42
C GLY A 302 -1.60 0.51 -24.81
N ALA A 303 -0.62 0.03 -25.57
CA ALA A 303 0.75 -0.04 -25.12
C ALA A 303 1.77 0.14 -26.26
N LEU A 304 2.86 0.83 -25.96
CA LEU A 304 4.09 0.85 -26.74
C LEU A 304 5.28 0.59 -25.82
N LYS A 305 6.37 0.08 -26.39
CA LYS A 305 7.67 0.03 -25.74
C LYS A 305 8.70 0.84 -26.52
N PHE A 306 9.78 1.26 -25.88
CA PHE A 306 10.79 2.06 -26.53
C PHE A 306 12.21 1.80 -26.01
N SER A 307 13.17 1.99 -26.92
CA SER A 307 14.59 2.12 -26.65
C SER A 307 15.25 3.00 -27.73
N ASP A 308 15.96 2.43 -28.70
CA ASP A 308 16.48 3.18 -29.87
C ASP A 308 15.36 3.66 -30.80
N LYS A 309 14.28 2.89 -30.85
CA LYS A 309 13.04 3.20 -31.58
C LYS A 309 11.84 2.82 -30.73
N PRO A 310 10.73 3.57 -30.85
CA PRO A 310 9.47 3.11 -30.29
C PRO A 310 8.87 2.00 -31.15
N GLU A 311 8.20 1.07 -30.51
CA GLU A 311 7.51 -0.05 -31.12
C GLU A 311 6.10 -0.14 -30.53
N MET A 312 5.07 0.12 -31.37
CA MET A 312 3.67 -0.08 -30.98
C MET A 312 3.46 -1.56 -30.69
N GLN A 313 2.83 -1.87 -29.56
CA GLN A 313 2.50 -3.22 -29.18
C GLN A 313 1.05 -3.54 -29.52
N PHE A 314 0.15 -2.64 -29.16
CA PHE A 314 -1.26 -2.68 -29.53
C PHE A 314 -1.93 -1.30 -29.31
N HIS A 315 -2.94 -1.01 -30.10
CA HIS A 315 -3.73 0.20 -30.03
C HIS A 315 -4.93 0.03 -29.06
N LEU A 316 -5.60 1.13 -28.74
CA LEU A 316 -6.71 1.18 -27.77
C LEU A 316 -7.88 0.24 -28.12
N THR A 317 -8.09 -0.04 -29.41
CA THR A 317 -9.22 -0.86 -29.90
C THR A 317 -8.86 -2.31 -30.19
N ASP A 318 -7.58 -2.70 -30.02
CA ASP A 318 -7.12 -4.04 -30.40
C ASP A 318 -7.63 -5.14 -29.46
N TYR A 319 -7.86 -4.78 -28.19
CA TYR A 319 -8.38 -5.71 -27.18
C TYR A 319 -9.57 -5.10 -26.45
N THR A 320 -10.66 -5.85 -26.38
CA THR A 320 -11.91 -5.44 -25.75
C THR A 320 -12.19 -6.14 -24.42
N ASP A 321 -11.23 -6.91 -23.96
CA ASP A 321 -11.28 -7.66 -22.70
C ASP A 321 -9.95 -7.52 -21.94
N LYS A 322 -10.03 -7.38 -20.61
CA LYS A 322 -8.83 -7.18 -19.77
C LYS A 322 -7.86 -8.35 -19.76
N GLN A 323 -8.35 -9.59 -19.93
CA GLN A 323 -7.51 -10.79 -19.94
C GLN A 323 -6.71 -10.87 -21.23
N GLU A 324 -7.33 -10.48 -22.36
CA GLU A 324 -6.65 -10.40 -23.65
C GLU A 324 -5.58 -9.29 -23.63
N ALA A 325 -5.92 -8.09 -23.13
CA ALA A 325 -5.00 -6.97 -23.00
C ALA A 325 -3.80 -7.33 -22.06
N ALA A 326 -4.08 -7.89 -20.89
CA ALA A 326 -3.04 -8.33 -19.95
C ALA A 326 -2.15 -9.45 -20.56
N SER A 327 -2.77 -10.38 -21.30
CA SER A 327 -2.01 -11.43 -22.02
C SER A 327 -1.13 -10.84 -23.12
N ALA A 328 -1.57 -9.79 -23.82
CA ALA A 328 -0.77 -9.09 -24.81
C ALA A 328 0.44 -8.39 -24.16
N VAL A 329 0.25 -7.69 -23.04
CA VAL A 329 1.34 -7.10 -22.27
C VAL A 329 2.36 -8.15 -21.84
N SER A 330 1.92 -9.27 -21.29
CA SER A 330 2.80 -10.35 -20.78
C SER A 330 3.69 -10.96 -21.88
N ARG A 331 3.30 -10.85 -23.15
CA ARG A 331 4.09 -11.38 -24.30
C ARG A 331 5.13 -10.40 -24.82
N ILE A 332 5.17 -9.15 -24.35
CA ILE A 332 6.14 -8.15 -24.78
C ILE A 332 7.56 -8.62 -24.40
N LYS A 333 8.50 -8.55 -25.34
CA LYS A 333 9.90 -9.00 -25.12
C LYS A 333 10.84 -7.82 -24.94
N TRP A 334 11.78 -7.99 -24.02
CA TRP A 334 12.87 -7.03 -23.79
C TRP A 334 13.94 -7.14 -24.90
N LYS A 335 14.55 -5.99 -25.27
CA LYS A 335 15.55 -5.95 -26.33
C LYS A 335 16.83 -5.20 -25.93
N GLY A 336 16.75 -4.26 -25.01
CA GLY A 336 17.82 -3.30 -24.70
C GLY A 336 17.87 -2.13 -25.69
N GLY A 337 18.91 -1.33 -25.62
CA GLY A 337 19.13 -0.14 -26.45
C GLY A 337 19.26 1.14 -25.60
N ASN A 338 19.17 2.30 -26.24
CA ASN A 338 19.20 3.62 -25.60
C ASN A 338 17.80 4.03 -25.13
N THR A 339 17.66 5.21 -24.50
CA THR A 339 16.43 5.73 -23.93
C THR A 339 15.91 6.93 -24.73
N TYR A 340 15.44 6.70 -25.98
CA TYR A 340 14.88 7.77 -26.82
C TYR A 340 13.41 8.01 -26.50
N LEU A 341 13.17 8.61 -25.32
CA LEU A 341 11.81 8.92 -24.84
C LEU A 341 11.10 9.92 -25.78
N ASP A 342 11.81 10.87 -26.39
CA ASP A 342 11.28 11.81 -27.38
C ASP A 342 10.52 11.11 -28.51
N LYS A 343 11.08 10.01 -29.03
CA LYS A 343 10.45 9.23 -30.10
C LYS A 343 9.22 8.51 -29.63
N ALA A 344 9.25 7.97 -28.38
CA ALA A 344 8.12 7.31 -27.76
C ALA A 344 6.95 8.27 -27.51
N LEU A 345 7.23 9.46 -26.97
CA LEU A 345 6.23 10.49 -26.75
C LEU A 345 5.62 11.00 -28.07
N ARG A 346 6.42 11.09 -29.13
CA ARG A 346 5.90 11.40 -30.47
C ARG A 346 4.93 10.31 -30.95
N MET A 347 5.29 9.04 -30.87
CA MET A 347 4.43 7.91 -31.25
C MET A 347 3.16 7.88 -30.40
N LEU A 348 3.26 8.08 -29.07
CA LEU A 348 2.10 8.20 -28.20
C LEU A 348 1.12 9.26 -28.72
N ARG A 349 1.61 10.44 -29.07
CA ARG A 349 0.80 11.56 -29.56
C ARG A 349 0.24 11.35 -30.95
N THR A 350 0.99 10.72 -31.88
CA THR A 350 0.58 10.59 -33.29
C THR A 350 -0.20 9.31 -33.57
N GLU A 351 -0.07 8.31 -32.72
CA GLU A 351 -0.68 6.98 -32.90
C GLU A 351 -1.42 6.50 -31.65
N GLY A 352 -0.75 6.52 -30.46
CA GLY A 352 -1.27 5.93 -29.24
C GLY A 352 -2.58 6.59 -28.78
N LEU A 353 -2.54 7.89 -28.50
CA LEU A 353 -3.70 8.68 -28.08
C LEU A 353 -4.20 9.57 -29.24
N ASN A 354 -4.50 8.96 -30.37
CA ASN A 354 -5.00 9.63 -31.55
C ASN A 354 -6.29 8.97 -32.07
N LYS A 355 -7.28 9.79 -32.44
CA LYS A 355 -8.59 9.34 -32.94
C LYS A 355 -8.53 8.34 -34.08
N ALA A 356 -7.57 8.49 -34.98
CA ALA A 356 -7.39 7.56 -36.10
C ALA A 356 -7.07 6.12 -35.64
N TYR A 357 -6.66 5.95 -34.38
CA TYR A 357 -6.26 4.68 -33.76
C TYR A 357 -7.10 4.34 -32.53
N GLY A 358 -8.30 4.91 -32.42
CA GLY A 358 -9.30 4.51 -31.43
C GLY A 358 -9.43 5.39 -30.19
N SER A 359 -8.63 6.46 -30.06
CA SER A 359 -8.78 7.40 -28.95
C SER A 359 -10.09 8.20 -29.03
N ARG A 360 -10.78 8.34 -27.91
CA ARG A 360 -12.10 8.99 -27.80
C ARG A 360 -11.95 10.40 -27.23
N ASP A 361 -12.73 11.38 -27.73
CA ASP A 361 -12.66 12.77 -27.29
C ASP A 361 -13.43 13.07 -26.00
N ASP A 362 -14.40 12.24 -25.70
CA ASP A 362 -15.37 12.40 -24.62
C ASP A 362 -14.92 11.72 -23.31
N VAL A 363 -13.73 11.14 -23.29
CA VAL A 363 -13.15 10.49 -22.13
C VAL A 363 -11.73 11.02 -21.81
N PRO A 364 -11.30 10.94 -20.56
CA PRO A 364 -9.92 11.30 -20.19
C PRO A 364 -8.88 10.49 -20.98
N GLN A 365 -7.87 11.19 -21.49
CA GLN A 365 -6.71 10.62 -22.17
C GLN A 365 -5.56 10.50 -21.19
N ILE A 366 -5.15 9.30 -20.83
CA ILE A 366 -4.19 9.01 -19.77
C ILE A 366 -2.98 8.27 -20.35
N ALA A 367 -1.77 8.73 -20.04
CA ALA A 367 -0.56 7.97 -20.35
C ALA A 367 0.25 7.68 -19.09
N VAL A 368 0.66 6.43 -18.94
CA VAL A 368 1.55 5.95 -17.86
C VAL A 368 2.91 5.65 -18.46
N ILE A 369 3.89 6.52 -18.20
CA ILE A 369 5.26 6.41 -18.70
C ILE A 369 6.13 5.78 -17.62
N ILE A 370 6.74 4.62 -17.91
CA ILE A 370 7.61 3.89 -16.99
C ILE A 370 9.02 3.87 -17.57
N THR A 371 9.98 4.47 -16.86
CA THR A 371 11.38 4.58 -17.29
C THR A 371 12.34 4.39 -16.11
N ASP A 372 13.54 3.89 -16.36
CA ASP A 372 14.59 3.69 -15.34
C ASP A 372 15.79 4.63 -15.51
N GLY A 373 15.73 5.56 -16.46
CA GLY A 373 16.86 6.42 -16.75
C GLY A 373 16.49 7.77 -17.37
N VAL A 374 17.55 8.56 -17.60
CA VAL A 374 17.47 9.84 -18.27
C VAL A 374 17.30 9.63 -19.78
N SER A 375 16.45 10.42 -20.41
CA SER A 375 16.30 10.40 -21.87
C SER A 375 17.62 10.68 -22.59
N THR A 376 17.91 9.90 -23.62
CA THR A 376 19.06 10.11 -24.51
C THR A 376 19.04 11.47 -25.21
N ASN A 377 17.85 12.04 -25.41
CA ASN A 377 17.68 13.33 -26.07
C ASN A 377 16.76 14.28 -25.27
N PRO A 378 17.23 14.84 -24.12
CA PRO A 378 16.39 15.63 -23.22
C PRO A 378 15.76 16.85 -23.87
N TYR A 379 16.43 17.44 -24.86
CA TYR A 379 15.93 18.64 -25.56
C TYR A 379 14.69 18.31 -26.41
N GLU A 380 14.74 17.25 -27.22
CA GLU A 380 13.58 16.84 -28.02
C GLU A 380 12.48 16.25 -27.13
N THR A 381 12.84 15.53 -26.05
CA THR A 381 11.89 15.07 -25.04
C THR A 381 11.06 16.24 -24.47
N LYS A 382 11.72 17.33 -24.08
CA LYS A 382 11.05 18.55 -23.61
C LYS A 382 10.08 19.14 -24.65
N LYS A 383 10.45 19.12 -25.93
CA LYS A 383 9.58 19.62 -27.01
C LYS A 383 8.33 18.73 -27.21
N GLU A 384 8.48 17.42 -27.19
CA GLU A 384 7.32 16.52 -27.35
C GLU A 384 6.43 16.56 -26.11
N LEU A 385 6.98 16.67 -24.89
CA LEU A 385 6.21 16.88 -23.67
C LEU A 385 5.38 18.15 -23.73
N ALA A 386 5.95 19.28 -24.19
CA ALA A 386 5.20 20.53 -24.34
C ALA A 386 3.98 20.39 -25.29
N LYS A 387 4.10 19.56 -26.33
CA LYS A 387 2.99 19.26 -27.23
C LYS A 387 1.93 18.39 -26.55
N LEU A 388 2.34 17.35 -25.80
CA LEU A 388 1.42 16.48 -25.06
C LEU A 388 0.66 17.24 -23.98
N HIS A 389 1.36 18.11 -23.22
CA HIS A 389 0.72 18.96 -22.20
C HIS A 389 -0.32 19.93 -22.81
N SER A 390 -0.07 20.42 -24.05
CA SER A 390 -1.02 21.28 -24.74
C SER A 390 -2.31 20.56 -25.21
N LEU A 391 -2.31 19.22 -25.21
CA LEU A 391 -3.45 18.37 -25.58
C LEU A 391 -4.28 17.92 -24.37
N ASN A 392 -3.98 18.44 -23.18
CA ASN A 392 -4.70 18.10 -21.94
C ASN A 392 -4.65 16.59 -21.56
N TYR A 393 -3.61 15.90 -21.99
CA TYR A 393 -3.40 14.51 -21.58
C TYR A 393 -2.94 14.44 -20.12
N LEU A 394 -3.51 13.52 -19.35
CA LEU A 394 -3.09 13.24 -17.99
C LEU A 394 -1.88 12.29 -18.02
N LEU A 395 -0.71 12.79 -17.68
CA LEU A 395 0.54 12.04 -17.76
C LEU A 395 1.00 11.62 -16.36
N PHE A 396 1.21 10.32 -16.19
CA PHE A 396 1.86 9.74 -15.02
C PHE A 396 3.28 9.34 -15.35
N ALA A 397 4.23 9.70 -14.50
CA ALA A 397 5.64 9.34 -14.63
C ALA A 397 6.05 8.38 -13.53
N ILE A 398 6.57 7.22 -13.90
CA ILE A 398 7.07 6.21 -12.97
C ILE A 398 8.56 6.02 -13.20
N GLY A 399 9.37 6.48 -12.25
CA GLY A 399 10.82 6.33 -12.24
C GLY A 399 11.26 5.09 -11.49
N VAL A 400 12.05 4.23 -12.15
CA VAL A 400 12.46 2.93 -11.60
C VAL A 400 13.98 2.88 -11.44
N GLY A 401 14.47 2.60 -10.24
CA GLY A 401 15.88 2.37 -9.99
C GLY A 401 16.69 3.63 -9.66
N PRO A 402 18.02 3.47 -9.44
CA PRO A 402 18.86 4.54 -8.91
C PRO A 402 19.29 5.59 -9.95
N TYR A 403 19.06 5.35 -11.24
CA TYR A 403 19.50 6.23 -12.32
C TYR A 403 18.39 7.15 -12.86
N ARG A 404 17.20 7.11 -12.26
CA ARG A 404 16.08 7.98 -12.59
C ARG A 404 16.42 9.46 -12.33
N ASP A 405 15.89 10.35 -13.14
CA ASP A 405 16.01 11.79 -12.94
C ASP A 405 14.67 12.36 -12.42
N PRO A 406 14.58 12.74 -11.14
CA PRO A 406 13.36 13.33 -10.57
C PRO A 406 12.89 14.58 -11.32
N ALA A 407 13.82 15.38 -11.85
CA ALA A 407 13.47 16.58 -12.60
C ALA A 407 12.87 16.24 -13.99
N GLU A 408 13.31 15.16 -14.62
CA GLU A 408 12.70 14.67 -15.86
C GLU A 408 11.31 14.06 -15.59
N LEU A 409 11.18 13.27 -14.54
CA LEU A 409 9.87 12.70 -14.13
C LEU A 409 8.85 13.80 -13.83
N ALA A 410 9.25 14.85 -13.10
CA ALA A 410 8.39 16.00 -12.83
C ALA A 410 7.99 16.74 -14.11
N ARG A 411 8.88 16.81 -15.11
CA ARG A 411 8.55 17.39 -16.42
C ARG A 411 7.61 16.51 -17.24
N ILE A 412 7.73 15.19 -17.13
CA ILE A 412 6.82 14.24 -17.80
C ILE A 412 5.41 14.41 -17.26
N ALA A 413 5.23 14.29 -15.98
CA ALA A 413 3.92 14.27 -15.33
C ALA A 413 3.23 15.66 -15.35
N ASN A 414 3.97 16.76 -15.34
CA ASN A 414 3.47 18.13 -15.20
C ASN A 414 2.62 18.41 -13.95
N ASP A 415 2.51 17.42 -13.07
CA ASP A 415 1.88 17.51 -11.75
C ASP A 415 2.71 16.64 -10.80
N PRO A 416 3.25 17.19 -9.70
CA PRO A 416 4.04 16.42 -8.74
C PRO A 416 3.31 15.19 -8.18
N ASP A 417 2.00 15.29 -8.07
CA ASP A 417 1.17 14.21 -7.56
C ASP A 417 1.08 13.00 -8.51
N ASN A 418 1.41 13.17 -9.78
CA ASN A 418 1.43 12.12 -10.79
C ASN A 418 2.83 11.52 -11.00
N VAL A 419 3.80 11.85 -10.14
CA VAL A 419 5.14 11.27 -10.14
C VAL A 419 5.23 10.16 -9.11
N PHE A 420 5.72 9.02 -9.53
CA PHE A 420 6.02 7.87 -8.67
C PHE A 420 7.48 7.47 -8.84
N GLU A 421 8.14 7.15 -7.73
CA GLU A 421 9.53 6.72 -7.73
C GLU A 421 9.70 5.43 -6.95
N VAL A 422 10.44 4.48 -7.52
CA VAL A 422 10.79 3.23 -6.84
C VAL A 422 12.28 2.93 -7.00
N GLU A 423 12.90 2.39 -5.94
CA GLU A 423 14.34 2.11 -5.90
C GLU A 423 14.77 0.96 -6.83
N SER A 424 13.83 0.12 -7.24
CA SER A 424 14.09 -1.01 -8.14
C SER A 424 12.80 -1.50 -8.78
N PRO A 425 12.87 -2.34 -9.83
CA PRO A 425 11.68 -2.95 -10.43
C PRO A 425 10.82 -3.77 -9.46
N ASN A 426 11.40 -4.24 -8.33
CA ASN A 426 10.63 -4.91 -7.28
C ASN A 426 9.66 -3.96 -6.57
N GLY A 427 10.00 -2.67 -6.48
CA GLY A 427 9.15 -1.66 -5.86
C GLY A 427 7.93 -1.25 -6.69
N LEU A 428 7.83 -1.65 -7.96
CA LEU A 428 6.71 -1.25 -8.83
C LEU A 428 5.35 -1.67 -8.28
N GLN A 429 5.26 -2.86 -7.70
CA GLN A 429 4.00 -3.32 -7.12
C GLN A 429 3.51 -2.42 -5.97
N ALA A 430 4.45 -1.72 -5.29
CA ALA A 430 4.15 -0.78 -4.21
C ALA A 430 3.27 0.40 -4.60
N ILE A 431 3.44 0.88 -5.82
CA ILE A 431 2.78 2.09 -6.28
C ILE A 431 1.50 1.80 -7.08
N ARG A 432 1.21 0.52 -7.35
CA ARG A 432 0.10 0.11 -8.24
C ARG A 432 -1.25 0.67 -7.79
N GLU A 433 -1.62 0.49 -6.54
CA GLU A 433 -2.90 0.98 -6.02
C GLU A 433 -2.96 2.50 -5.98
N SER A 434 -1.86 3.16 -5.59
CA SER A 434 -1.79 4.62 -5.61
C SER A 434 -1.94 5.16 -7.02
N LEU A 435 -1.35 4.50 -8.02
CA LEU A 435 -1.53 4.85 -9.42
C LEU A 435 -2.98 4.64 -9.86
N VAL A 436 -3.58 3.48 -9.59
CA VAL A 436 -4.97 3.17 -9.95
C VAL A 436 -5.93 4.17 -9.31
N THR A 437 -5.75 4.48 -8.02
CA THR A 437 -6.59 5.46 -7.30
C THR A 437 -6.50 6.87 -7.91
N ARG A 438 -5.37 7.22 -8.51
CA ARG A 438 -5.19 8.53 -9.18
C ARG A 438 -5.69 8.55 -10.61
N ILE A 439 -5.58 7.42 -11.31
CA ILE A 439 -6.13 7.24 -12.66
C ILE A 439 -7.67 7.26 -12.61
N VAL A 440 -8.26 6.64 -11.59
CA VAL A 440 -9.72 6.64 -11.36
C VAL A 440 -10.08 7.89 -10.56
N PRO A 441 -10.65 8.94 -11.17
CA PRO A 441 -11.03 10.15 -10.43
C PRO A 441 -12.02 9.78 -9.33
N ARG A 442 -11.73 10.19 -8.10
CA ARG A 442 -12.72 10.21 -7.03
C ARG A 442 -13.77 11.26 -7.43
N VAL A 443 -14.93 10.82 -7.80
CA VAL A 443 -16.11 11.67 -7.98
C VAL A 443 -16.78 11.86 -6.63
#